data_e7aba29015eff0da4423c1298fe87525
#
_entry.id   e7aba29015eff0da4423c1298fe87525
#
_cell.length_a   1.000
_cell.length_b   1.000
_cell.length_c   1.000
_cell.angle_alpha   90.00
_cell.angle_beta   90.00
_cell.angle_gamma   90.00
#
_symmetry.space_group_name_H-M   'P 1'
#
loop_
_entity.id
_entity.type
_entity.pdbx_description
1 polymer ?
#
loop_
_entity_poly.entity_id
_entity_poly.type
_entity_poly.pdbx_seq_one_letter_code
_entity_poly.pdbx_strand_id
1 'polypeptide(L)'
;MAGFDKKTANQADVAVTMTLNGNTLSTIKNGTATLVASTDYTVSGSTVTIKKEYLATQALGSTTLTFEFSAGTTQSLVVTIADTTVAPTAALKVQMYNSSLSASGNTLNPKFKLVNTSTSAVTLSDVKVRYYYTIDGEKAQSFFCDWSQVGSANVTGTFVKLPTAKANADYYLEVGFSSAAGSLAAGASIDIQVRVSKEDWTNYTQTGDFSFNAVDTNYVDWSKTPAYVSGNLIWGSEPN
;
A
#
# COMPACT_ATOMS: atom_id res chain seq x y z
N MET A 1 16.96 28.99 -4.45
CA MET A 1 16.11 27.80 -4.57
C MET A 1 15.75 27.38 -3.16
N ALA A 2 14.49 27.19 -2.87
CA ALA A 2 14.03 26.76 -1.56
C ALA A 2 13.57 25.29 -1.64
N GLY A 3 13.52 24.59 -0.50
CA GLY A 3 13.04 23.21 -0.41
C GLY A 3 11.92 23.09 0.61
N PHE A 4 11.01 22.18 0.35
CA PHE A 4 9.95 21.77 1.27
C PHE A 4 9.84 20.24 1.26
N ASP A 5 9.72 19.66 2.45
CA ASP A 5 9.55 18.22 2.61
C ASP A 5 8.16 17.92 3.20
N LYS A 6 7.39 17.06 2.52
CA LYS A 6 6.04 16.66 2.96
C LYS A 6 6.04 15.80 4.22
N LYS A 7 7.18 15.22 4.61
CA LYS A 7 7.30 14.50 5.89
C LYS A 7 6.94 15.43 7.04
N THR A 8 5.92 15.10 7.82
CA THR A 8 5.34 15.95 8.87
C THR A 8 6.40 16.54 9.82
N ALA A 9 7.40 15.74 10.21
CA ALA A 9 8.47 16.19 11.10
C ALA A 9 9.42 17.24 10.47
N ASN A 10 9.43 17.37 9.14
CA ASN A 10 10.30 18.25 8.38
C ASN A 10 9.57 19.45 7.77
N GLN A 11 8.25 19.51 7.90
CA GLN A 11 7.45 20.58 7.34
C GLN A 11 7.75 21.91 8.04
N ALA A 12 8.18 22.88 7.25
CA ALA A 12 8.42 24.25 7.69
C ALA A 12 7.93 25.26 6.65
N ASP A 13 7.57 26.44 7.12
CA ASP A 13 7.27 27.55 6.24
C ASP A 13 8.52 27.98 5.47
N VAL A 14 8.34 28.47 4.24
CA VAL A 14 9.43 28.95 3.40
C VAL A 14 9.39 30.49 3.35
N ALA A 15 10.38 31.11 3.97
CA ALA A 15 10.55 32.55 3.93
C ALA A 15 11.49 32.98 2.79
N VAL A 16 11.13 34.05 2.08
CA VAL A 16 11.94 34.66 1.01
C VAL A 16 11.86 36.17 1.10
N THR A 17 13.00 36.83 0.84
CA THR A 17 13.06 38.28 0.80
C THR A 17 12.85 38.77 -0.64
N MET A 18 11.88 39.67 -0.82
CA MET A 18 11.60 40.34 -2.10
C MET A 18 12.49 41.55 -2.28
N THR A 19 12.84 41.86 -3.52
CA THR A 19 13.47 43.16 -3.89
C THR A 19 12.36 44.11 -4.34
N LEU A 20 11.90 44.97 -3.42
CA LEU A 20 10.72 45.82 -3.64
C LEU A 20 11.00 47.05 -4.51
N ASN A 21 12.19 47.66 -4.44
CA ASN A 21 12.56 48.88 -5.18
C ASN A 21 11.50 50.01 -5.08
N GLY A 22 10.90 50.17 -3.91
CA GLY A 22 9.83 51.14 -3.67
C GLY A 22 8.43 50.71 -4.08
N ASN A 23 8.26 49.47 -4.60
CA ASN A 23 6.97 48.88 -4.96
C ASN A 23 6.38 48.07 -3.81
N THR A 24 5.14 47.67 -3.99
CA THR A 24 4.44 46.73 -3.07
C THR A 24 4.12 45.43 -3.78
N LEU A 25 4.08 44.32 -3.05
CA LEU A 25 3.60 43.03 -3.57
C LEU A 25 2.11 43.16 -3.88
N SER A 26 1.72 42.84 -5.11
CA SER A 26 0.31 42.81 -5.54
C SER A 26 -0.29 41.43 -5.40
N THR A 27 0.37 40.41 -5.92
CA THR A 27 -0.14 39.03 -5.88
C THR A 27 1.01 38.03 -6.02
N ILE A 28 0.75 36.78 -5.55
CA ILE A 28 1.60 35.62 -5.79
C ILE A 28 0.79 34.60 -6.58
N LYS A 29 1.37 34.04 -7.62
CA LYS A 29 0.73 33.04 -8.48
C LYS A 29 1.53 31.76 -8.53
N ASN A 30 0.81 30.62 -8.65
CA ASN A 30 1.35 29.34 -9.06
C ASN A 30 0.71 28.97 -10.40
N GLY A 31 1.42 29.17 -11.49
CA GLY A 31 0.86 29.14 -12.83
C GLY A 31 -0.28 30.18 -12.97
N THR A 32 -1.52 29.72 -13.22
CA THR A 32 -2.71 30.58 -13.32
C THR A 32 -3.42 30.77 -11.98
N ALA A 33 -3.12 29.99 -10.96
CA ALA A 33 -3.77 30.08 -9.65
C ALA A 33 -3.16 31.18 -8.79
N THR A 34 -3.98 32.06 -8.20
CA THR A 34 -3.55 33.09 -7.27
C THR A 34 -3.59 32.58 -5.84
N LEU A 35 -2.51 32.78 -5.10
CA LEU A 35 -2.41 32.44 -3.69
C LEU A 35 -3.22 33.44 -2.84
N VAL A 36 -3.80 32.96 -1.76
CA VAL A 36 -4.63 33.72 -0.82
C VAL A 36 -3.77 34.23 0.34
N ALA A 37 -3.68 35.57 0.47
CA ALA A 37 -2.98 36.21 1.59
C ALA A 37 -3.60 35.75 2.95
N SER A 38 -2.75 35.63 3.95
CA SER A 38 -3.06 35.14 5.31
C SER A 38 -3.40 33.64 5.36
N THR A 39 -3.82 33.00 4.27
CA THR A 39 -4.08 31.56 4.18
C THR A 39 -2.88 30.81 3.65
N ASP A 40 -2.40 31.16 2.45
CA ASP A 40 -1.30 30.48 1.76
C ASP A 40 0.08 31.10 2.05
N TYR A 41 0.08 32.41 2.34
CA TYR A 41 1.30 33.15 2.67
C TYR A 41 1.02 34.34 3.59
N THR A 42 2.08 34.85 4.22
CA THR A 42 2.07 36.10 4.97
C THR A 42 3.16 37.02 4.47
N VAL A 43 3.01 38.33 4.69
CA VAL A 43 4.00 39.38 4.31
C VAL A 43 4.34 40.21 5.54
N SER A 44 5.65 40.41 5.77
CA SER A 44 6.18 41.31 6.80
C SER A 44 7.35 42.08 6.21
N GLY A 45 7.13 43.37 5.96
CA GLY A 45 8.11 44.23 5.27
C GLY A 45 8.43 43.70 3.86
N SER A 46 9.67 43.38 3.61
CA SER A 46 10.13 42.78 2.34
C SER A 46 10.13 41.23 2.36
N THR A 47 9.73 40.61 3.46
CA THR A 47 9.74 39.16 3.59
C THR A 47 8.35 38.58 3.34
N VAL A 48 8.26 37.61 2.42
CA VAL A 48 7.11 36.73 2.21
C VAL A 48 7.40 35.38 2.87
N THR A 49 6.46 34.87 3.62
CA THR A 49 6.50 33.51 4.20
C THR A 49 5.41 32.67 3.56
N ILE A 50 5.79 31.72 2.72
CA ILE A 50 4.87 30.73 2.15
C ILE A 50 4.61 29.66 3.20
N LYS A 51 3.34 29.42 3.52
CA LYS A 51 2.96 28.50 4.59
C LYS A 51 3.15 27.04 4.20
N LYS A 52 3.57 26.24 5.16
CA LYS A 52 3.76 24.80 5.01
C LYS A 52 2.47 24.09 4.61
N GLU A 53 1.31 24.57 5.07
CA GLU A 53 -0.01 24.02 4.73
C GLU A 53 -0.27 24.13 3.22
N TYR A 54 0.07 25.27 2.61
CA TYR A 54 -0.02 25.44 1.16
C TYR A 54 1.00 24.56 0.42
N LEU A 55 2.25 24.53 0.88
CA LEU A 55 3.31 23.75 0.24
C LEU A 55 3.01 22.24 0.30
N ALA A 56 2.38 21.75 1.36
CA ALA A 56 1.97 20.36 1.51
C ALA A 56 0.95 19.91 0.46
N THR A 57 0.16 20.82 -0.10
CA THR A 57 -0.81 20.51 -1.17
C THR A 57 -0.18 20.40 -2.56
N GLN A 58 1.05 20.87 -2.74
CA GLN A 58 1.71 20.90 -4.05
C GLN A 58 2.17 19.52 -4.50
N ALA A 59 2.26 19.29 -5.82
CA ALA A 59 2.81 18.05 -6.39
C ALA A 59 4.30 17.92 -6.06
N LEU A 60 4.82 16.70 -6.04
CA LEU A 60 6.27 16.44 -5.93
C LEU A 60 7.01 17.03 -7.15
N GLY A 61 8.20 17.53 -6.91
CA GLY A 61 9.03 18.17 -7.94
C GLY A 61 9.15 19.66 -7.73
N SER A 62 9.34 20.44 -8.80
CA SER A 62 9.55 21.88 -8.73
C SER A 62 8.25 22.65 -8.90
N THR A 63 7.93 23.51 -7.92
CA THR A 63 6.84 24.48 -7.98
C THR A 63 7.44 25.88 -8.13
N THR A 64 6.99 26.64 -9.13
CA THR A 64 7.45 28.02 -9.36
C THR A 64 6.36 29.00 -8.96
N LEU A 65 6.64 29.80 -7.95
CA LEU A 65 5.77 30.88 -7.52
C LEU A 65 6.24 32.20 -8.16
N THR A 66 5.31 32.93 -8.80
CA THR A 66 5.55 34.20 -9.45
C THR A 66 5.00 35.32 -8.59
N PHE A 67 5.85 36.28 -8.24
CA PHE A 67 5.53 37.47 -7.44
C PHE A 67 5.30 38.66 -8.38
N GLU A 68 4.12 39.22 -8.36
CA GLU A 68 3.73 40.41 -9.13
C GLU A 68 3.69 41.63 -8.19
N PHE A 69 4.23 42.75 -8.64
CA PHE A 69 4.32 43.97 -7.86
C PHE A 69 3.45 45.08 -8.44
N SER A 70 3.25 46.18 -7.68
CA SER A 70 2.51 47.36 -8.13
C SER A 70 3.09 48.00 -9.39
N ALA A 71 4.39 47.86 -9.62
CA ALA A 71 5.09 48.19 -10.85
C ALA A 71 6.40 47.39 -10.96
N GLY A 72 6.99 47.39 -12.18
CA GLY A 72 8.26 46.73 -12.45
C GLY A 72 8.11 45.26 -12.90
N THR A 73 9.21 44.53 -12.88
CA THR A 73 9.27 43.14 -13.33
C THR A 73 8.86 42.18 -12.22
N THR A 74 8.26 41.05 -12.60
CA THR A 74 7.96 39.95 -11.69
C THR A 74 9.24 39.32 -11.15
N GLN A 75 9.16 38.74 -9.95
CA GLN A 75 10.18 37.86 -9.37
C GLN A 75 9.64 36.45 -9.24
N SER A 76 10.51 35.46 -9.21
CA SER A 76 10.09 34.09 -9.07
C SER A 76 10.85 33.35 -7.96
N LEU A 77 10.14 32.47 -7.27
CA LEU A 77 10.68 31.54 -6.29
C LEU A 77 10.43 30.12 -6.78
N VAL A 78 11.50 29.37 -6.97
CA VAL A 78 11.40 27.93 -7.21
C VAL A 78 11.51 27.21 -5.87
N VAL A 79 10.49 26.43 -5.53
CA VAL A 79 10.45 25.54 -4.35
C VAL A 79 10.47 24.10 -4.83
N THR A 80 11.46 23.34 -4.41
CA THR A 80 11.49 21.89 -4.64
C THR A 80 10.66 21.19 -3.57
N ILE A 81 9.60 20.53 -3.98
CA ILE A 81 8.71 19.73 -3.11
C ILE A 81 9.22 18.29 -3.12
N ALA A 82 9.69 17.82 -1.99
CA ALA A 82 10.11 16.44 -1.74
C ALA A 82 9.16 15.76 -0.74
N ASP A 83 9.20 14.46 -0.68
CA ASP A 83 8.58 13.69 0.38
C ASP A 83 9.59 12.64 0.84
N THR A 84 10.26 12.92 1.95
CA THR A 84 11.18 11.98 2.60
C THR A 84 10.46 11.13 3.66
N THR A 85 9.12 11.12 3.64
CA THR A 85 8.39 10.10 4.38
C THR A 85 8.87 8.76 3.89
N VAL A 86 9.77 8.14 4.64
CA VAL A 86 10.06 6.72 4.42
C VAL A 86 8.74 6.03 4.72
N ALA A 87 8.03 5.62 3.67
CA ALA A 87 7.01 4.61 3.84
C ALA A 87 7.70 3.50 4.64
N PRO A 88 7.16 3.08 5.80
CA PRO A 88 7.73 1.95 6.51
C PRO A 88 7.82 0.86 5.46
N THR A 89 9.04 0.39 5.19
CA THR A 89 9.24 -0.70 4.24
C THR A 89 8.59 -1.88 4.93
N ALA A 90 7.30 -2.08 4.66
CA ALA A 90 6.57 -3.22 5.15
C ALA A 90 7.30 -4.43 4.58
N ALA A 91 8.07 -5.09 5.40
CA ALA A 91 8.72 -6.33 5.05
C ALA A 91 7.88 -7.43 5.69
N LEU A 92 7.04 -8.05 4.88
CA LEU A 92 6.27 -9.22 5.26
C LEU A 92 6.89 -10.44 4.59
N LYS A 93 6.76 -11.58 5.25
CA LYS A 93 7.08 -12.89 4.72
C LYS A 93 5.90 -13.81 4.94
N VAL A 94 5.60 -14.64 3.95
CA VAL A 94 4.59 -15.68 4.08
C VAL A 94 5.28 -17.03 4.14
N GLN A 95 5.01 -17.75 5.21
CA GLN A 95 5.28 -19.18 5.31
C GLN A 95 3.98 -19.95 5.10
N MET A 96 4.05 -21.08 4.45
CA MET A 96 2.86 -21.84 4.12
C MET A 96 3.15 -23.34 4.06
N TYR A 97 2.11 -24.14 4.33
CA TYR A 97 2.00 -25.54 3.94
C TYR A 97 0.54 -25.86 3.63
N ASN A 98 0.30 -26.94 2.90
CA ASN A 98 -1.04 -27.48 2.70
C ASN A 98 -1.28 -28.60 3.69
N SER A 99 -2.36 -28.53 4.49
CA SER A 99 -2.67 -29.61 5.47
C SER A 99 -3.18 -30.89 4.79
N SER A 100 -3.50 -30.83 3.50
CA SER A 100 -3.74 -32.00 2.66
C SER A 100 -2.80 -31.94 1.45
N LEU A 101 -1.99 -32.97 1.27
CA LEU A 101 -1.09 -33.15 0.13
C LEU A 101 -1.69 -34.02 -0.98
N SER A 102 -2.99 -34.37 -0.87
CA SER A 102 -3.69 -35.17 -1.89
C SER A 102 -3.70 -34.45 -3.22
N ALA A 103 -3.42 -35.16 -4.30
CA ALA A 103 -3.45 -34.63 -5.66
C ALA A 103 -4.82 -34.03 -6.04
N SER A 104 -5.89 -34.61 -5.51
CA SER A 104 -7.27 -34.17 -5.71
C SER A 104 -8.05 -34.24 -4.41
N GLY A 105 -8.96 -33.31 -4.20
CA GLY A 105 -9.82 -33.24 -3.03
C GLY A 105 -10.91 -32.18 -3.19
N ASN A 106 -11.99 -32.33 -2.42
CA ASN A 106 -13.12 -31.40 -2.47
C ASN A 106 -12.87 -30.11 -1.65
N THR A 107 -11.69 -29.99 -1.04
CA THR A 107 -11.28 -28.78 -0.30
C THR A 107 -9.82 -28.46 -0.57
N LEU A 108 -9.51 -27.16 -0.69
CA LEU A 108 -8.15 -26.62 -0.58
C LEU A 108 -7.93 -26.18 0.87
N ASN A 109 -6.79 -26.56 1.44
CA ASN A 109 -6.54 -26.36 2.88
C ASN A 109 -5.17 -25.68 3.14
N PRO A 110 -4.92 -24.48 2.60
CA PRO A 110 -3.67 -23.78 2.87
C PRO A 110 -3.64 -23.25 4.31
N LYS A 111 -2.49 -23.36 4.93
CA LYS A 111 -2.18 -22.83 6.26
C LYS A 111 -1.08 -21.78 6.09
N PHE A 112 -1.41 -20.53 6.39
CA PHE A 112 -0.47 -19.40 6.24
C PHE A 112 0.06 -18.98 7.60
N LYS A 113 1.32 -18.59 7.62
CA LYS A 113 1.92 -17.81 8.69
C LYS A 113 2.46 -16.52 8.08
N LEU A 114 1.87 -15.41 8.47
CA LEU A 114 2.32 -14.08 8.09
C LEU A 114 3.33 -13.58 9.13
N VAL A 115 4.53 -13.24 8.71
CA VAL A 115 5.62 -12.78 9.57
C VAL A 115 5.95 -11.34 9.21
N ASN A 116 5.90 -10.44 10.18
CA ASN A 116 6.39 -9.07 10.01
C ASN A 116 7.89 -9.02 10.27
N THR A 117 8.69 -8.89 9.23
CA THR A 117 10.16 -8.82 9.31
C THR A 117 10.67 -7.36 9.37
N SER A 118 9.76 -6.38 9.38
CA SER A 118 10.11 -4.96 9.51
C SER A 118 10.33 -4.56 10.97
N THR A 119 10.84 -3.35 11.17
CA THR A 119 11.04 -2.73 12.49
C THR A 119 9.83 -1.96 13.00
N SER A 120 8.73 -1.95 12.26
CA SER A 120 7.48 -1.23 12.57
C SER A 120 6.28 -2.17 12.52
N ALA A 121 5.21 -1.82 13.23
CA ALA A 121 3.95 -2.55 13.14
C ALA A 121 3.32 -2.35 11.75
N VAL A 122 2.66 -3.38 11.22
CA VAL A 122 1.92 -3.35 9.96
C VAL A 122 0.43 -3.47 10.26
N THR A 123 -0.38 -2.55 9.75
CA THR A 123 -1.84 -2.58 9.89
C THR A 123 -2.40 -3.74 9.07
N LEU A 124 -3.09 -4.67 9.70
CA LEU A 124 -3.55 -5.90 9.03
C LEU A 124 -4.62 -5.63 7.97
N SER A 125 -5.48 -4.63 8.14
CA SER A 125 -6.48 -4.28 7.11
C SER A 125 -5.88 -3.89 5.76
N ASP A 126 -4.61 -3.47 5.74
CA ASP A 126 -3.87 -3.12 4.52
C ASP A 126 -3.19 -4.33 3.87
N VAL A 127 -3.19 -5.48 4.55
CA VAL A 127 -2.51 -6.70 4.10
C VAL A 127 -3.44 -7.59 3.31
N LYS A 128 -2.93 -8.12 2.20
CA LYS A 128 -3.56 -9.19 1.41
C LYS A 128 -2.56 -10.30 1.15
N VAL A 129 -3.04 -11.55 1.18
CA VAL A 129 -2.26 -12.74 0.81
C VAL A 129 -3.02 -13.47 -0.27
N ARG A 130 -2.38 -13.85 -1.37
CA ARG A 130 -3.03 -14.56 -2.49
C ARG A 130 -2.53 -15.98 -2.62
N TYR A 131 -3.49 -16.91 -2.75
CA TYR A 131 -3.25 -18.32 -3.07
C TYR A 131 -3.80 -18.61 -4.45
N TYR A 132 -2.93 -18.89 -5.42
CA TYR A 132 -3.25 -19.12 -6.82
C TYR A 132 -3.44 -20.60 -7.11
N TYR A 133 -4.54 -20.94 -7.81
CA TYR A 133 -4.94 -22.32 -8.11
C TYR A 133 -5.79 -22.37 -9.38
N THR A 134 -6.08 -23.57 -9.87
CA THR A 134 -7.05 -23.84 -10.94
C THR A 134 -8.38 -24.30 -10.32
N ILE A 135 -9.50 -23.72 -10.79
CA ILE A 135 -10.83 -24.04 -10.24
C ILE A 135 -11.34 -25.43 -10.66
N ASP A 136 -10.82 -25.97 -11.75
CA ASP A 136 -11.25 -27.29 -12.29
C ASP A 136 -12.76 -27.43 -12.47
N GLY A 137 -13.33 -26.52 -13.22
CA GLY A 137 -14.77 -26.41 -13.45
C GLY A 137 -15.41 -25.30 -12.62
N GLU A 138 -15.97 -24.33 -13.33
CA GLU A 138 -16.57 -23.11 -12.79
C GLU A 138 -17.75 -23.43 -11.88
N LYS A 139 -17.61 -23.13 -10.60
CA LYS A 139 -18.61 -23.31 -9.54
C LYS A 139 -18.49 -22.20 -8.50
N ALA A 140 -19.60 -21.90 -7.83
CA ALA A 140 -19.58 -21.06 -6.64
C ALA A 140 -18.70 -21.69 -5.56
N GLN A 141 -17.94 -20.87 -4.84
CA GLN A 141 -16.98 -21.31 -3.83
C GLN A 141 -17.28 -20.68 -2.47
N SER A 142 -16.99 -21.41 -1.41
CA SER A 142 -17.13 -20.97 -0.03
C SER A 142 -15.78 -20.91 0.66
N PHE A 143 -15.56 -19.81 1.40
CA PHE A 143 -14.37 -19.58 2.22
C PHE A 143 -14.68 -19.79 3.70
N PHE A 144 -13.77 -20.43 4.40
CA PHE A 144 -13.84 -20.63 5.85
C PHE A 144 -12.48 -20.32 6.47
N CYS A 145 -12.46 -19.46 7.49
CA CYS A 145 -11.32 -19.35 8.38
C CYS A 145 -11.55 -20.23 9.60
N ASP A 146 -10.83 -21.33 9.67
CA ASP A 146 -10.96 -22.30 10.77
C ASP A 146 -10.35 -21.76 12.06
N TRP A 147 -9.24 -21.02 11.94
CA TRP A 147 -8.57 -20.42 13.09
C TRP A 147 -7.57 -19.34 12.67
N SER A 148 -7.44 -18.32 13.54
CA SER A 148 -6.37 -17.31 13.48
C SER A 148 -6.22 -16.65 14.85
N GLN A 149 -5.00 -16.21 15.23
CA GLN A 149 -4.76 -15.43 16.44
C GLN A 149 -5.55 -14.13 16.49
N VAL A 150 -5.85 -13.54 15.34
CA VAL A 150 -6.65 -12.31 15.26
C VAL A 150 -8.16 -12.54 15.32
N GLY A 151 -8.56 -13.81 15.50
CA GLY A 151 -9.96 -14.26 15.46
C GLY A 151 -10.44 -14.54 14.05
N SER A 152 -11.10 -15.70 13.85
CA SER A 152 -11.56 -16.15 12.52
C SER A 152 -12.53 -15.17 11.85
N ALA A 153 -13.36 -14.46 12.63
CA ALA A 153 -14.29 -13.46 12.12
C ALA A 153 -13.59 -12.20 11.54
N ASN A 154 -12.32 -11.99 11.87
CA ASN A 154 -11.52 -10.88 11.36
C ASN A 154 -10.72 -11.23 10.10
N VAL A 155 -10.81 -12.46 9.63
CA VAL A 155 -10.17 -12.93 8.39
C VAL A 155 -11.22 -13.01 7.30
N THR A 156 -10.93 -12.44 6.14
CA THR A 156 -11.82 -12.43 4.97
C THR A 156 -11.20 -13.20 3.82
N GLY A 157 -12.02 -13.81 2.98
CA GLY A 157 -11.59 -14.47 1.74
C GLY A 157 -12.45 -14.03 0.57
N THR A 158 -11.79 -13.69 -0.53
CA THR A 158 -12.44 -13.32 -1.79
C THR A 158 -11.88 -14.16 -2.92
N PHE A 159 -12.74 -14.74 -3.75
CA PHE A 159 -12.35 -15.49 -4.93
C PHE A 159 -12.29 -14.55 -6.13
N VAL A 160 -11.18 -14.55 -6.82
CA VAL A 160 -10.96 -13.71 -8.00
C VAL A 160 -10.54 -14.57 -9.18
N LYS A 161 -11.34 -14.53 -10.24
CA LYS A 161 -11.00 -15.14 -11.51
C LYS A 161 -9.97 -14.27 -12.23
N LEU A 162 -8.92 -14.89 -12.74
CA LEU A 162 -7.94 -14.17 -13.54
C LEU A 162 -8.55 -13.78 -14.90
N PRO A 163 -8.35 -12.55 -15.37
CA PRO A 163 -8.83 -12.12 -16.70
C PRO A 163 -8.30 -12.99 -17.85
N THR A 164 -7.09 -13.51 -17.67
CA THR A 164 -6.45 -14.49 -18.54
C THR A 164 -5.80 -15.54 -17.65
N ALA A 165 -6.12 -16.80 -17.88
CA ALA A 165 -5.51 -17.90 -17.15
C ALA A 165 -3.99 -17.87 -17.32
N LYS A 166 -3.29 -18.12 -16.24
CA LYS A 166 -1.84 -18.20 -16.14
C LYS A 166 -1.40 -19.65 -16.06
N ALA A 167 -0.10 -19.89 -16.18
CA ALA A 167 0.43 -21.23 -15.96
C ALA A 167 0.07 -21.69 -14.54
N ASN A 168 -0.76 -22.76 -14.45
CA ASN A 168 -1.18 -23.38 -13.19
C ASN A 168 -2.05 -22.48 -12.28
N ALA A 169 -2.77 -21.51 -12.85
CA ALA A 169 -3.74 -20.69 -12.13
C ALA A 169 -4.76 -20.04 -13.07
N ASP A 170 -6.04 -20.16 -12.76
CA ASP A 170 -7.13 -19.38 -13.36
C ASP A 170 -7.92 -18.59 -12.31
N TYR A 171 -7.68 -18.88 -11.04
CA TYR A 171 -8.22 -18.20 -9.86
C TYR A 171 -7.15 -17.92 -8.82
N TYR A 172 -7.46 -16.98 -7.95
CA TYR A 172 -6.81 -16.89 -6.64
C TYR A 172 -7.82 -16.62 -5.52
N LEU A 173 -7.53 -17.19 -4.36
CA LEU A 173 -8.12 -16.77 -3.10
C LEU A 173 -7.32 -15.59 -2.56
N GLU A 174 -7.95 -14.45 -2.36
CA GLU A 174 -7.37 -13.31 -1.64
C GLU A 174 -7.82 -13.35 -0.18
N VAL A 175 -6.90 -13.65 0.70
CA VAL A 175 -7.09 -13.59 2.16
C VAL A 175 -6.74 -12.18 2.63
N GLY A 176 -7.66 -11.56 3.33
CA GLY A 176 -7.50 -10.23 3.91
C GLY A 176 -8.00 -10.18 5.34
N PHE A 177 -8.02 -8.96 5.91
CA PHE A 177 -8.39 -8.74 7.31
C PHE A 177 -9.33 -7.56 7.44
N SER A 178 -10.24 -7.64 8.41
CA SER A 178 -11.06 -6.51 8.83
C SER A 178 -10.22 -5.50 9.64
N SER A 179 -10.73 -4.30 9.83
CA SER A 179 -10.08 -3.28 10.68
C SER A 179 -9.96 -3.73 12.15
N ALA A 180 -10.85 -4.63 12.60
CA ALA A 180 -10.82 -5.18 13.95
C ALA A 180 -9.67 -6.18 14.19
N ALA A 181 -9.01 -6.66 13.13
CA ALA A 181 -7.81 -7.49 13.26
C ALA A 181 -6.61 -6.74 13.86
N GLY A 182 -6.63 -5.40 13.83
CA GLY A 182 -5.58 -4.57 14.40
C GLY A 182 -4.30 -4.55 13.58
N SER A 183 -3.15 -4.65 14.26
CA SER A 183 -1.82 -4.55 13.64
C SER A 183 -0.92 -5.71 14.06
N LEU A 184 -0.03 -6.13 13.17
CA LEU A 184 1.03 -7.11 13.42
C LEU A 184 2.29 -6.36 13.87
N ALA A 185 2.70 -6.54 15.10
CA ALA A 185 3.88 -5.87 15.66
C ALA A 185 5.18 -6.25 14.91
N ALA A 186 6.20 -5.41 15.02
CA ALA A 186 7.54 -5.70 14.48
C ALA A 186 8.06 -7.04 14.99
N GLY A 187 8.56 -7.89 14.12
CA GLY A 187 9.07 -9.23 14.42
C GLY A 187 8.01 -10.27 14.81
N ALA A 188 6.74 -9.89 14.92
CA ALA A 188 5.67 -10.82 15.27
C ALA A 188 5.17 -11.64 14.07
N SER A 189 4.45 -12.72 14.36
CA SER A 189 3.78 -13.52 13.33
C SER A 189 2.36 -13.90 13.77
N ILE A 190 1.50 -14.16 12.78
CA ILE A 190 0.16 -14.73 12.98
C ILE A 190 -0.03 -15.92 12.04
N ASP A 191 -0.71 -16.93 12.54
CA ASP A 191 -1.16 -18.07 11.75
C ASP A 191 -2.60 -17.84 11.27
N ILE A 192 -2.90 -18.31 10.06
CA ILE A 192 -4.20 -18.19 9.42
C ILE A 192 -4.51 -19.53 8.78
N GLN A 193 -5.46 -20.24 9.35
CA GLN A 193 -5.88 -21.57 8.88
C GLN A 193 -7.19 -21.43 8.12
N VAL A 194 -7.16 -21.67 6.83
CA VAL A 194 -8.33 -21.51 5.97
C VAL A 194 -8.66 -22.79 5.21
N ARG A 195 -9.90 -22.88 4.80
CA ARG A 195 -10.42 -23.90 3.87
C ARG A 195 -11.24 -23.24 2.78
N VAL A 196 -11.18 -23.83 1.60
CA VAL A 196 -12.02 -23.47 0.46
C VAL A 196 -12.71 -24.74 -0.03
N SER A 197 -13.98 -24.65 -0.37
CA SER A 197 -14.72 -25.71 -1.06
C SER A 197 -15.57 -25.12 -2.19
N LYS A 198 -15.86 -25.91 -3.21
CA LYS A 198 -16.99 -25.62 -4.09
C LYS A 198 -18.29 -25.92 -3.38
N GLU A 199 -19.36 -25.20 -3.69
CA GLU A 199 -20.66 -25.40 -3.03
C GLU A 199 -21.30 -26.76 -3.37
N ASP A 200 -20.97 -27.32 -4.54
CA ASP A 200 -21.41 -28.64 -4.94
C ASP A 200 -20.46 -29.78 -4.53
N TRP A 201 -19.42 -29.49 -3.76
CA TRP A 201 -18.42 -30.43 -3.25
C TRP A 201 -17.64 -31.17 -4.32
N THR A 202 -17.65 -30.74 -5.57
CA THR A 202 -16.78 -31.32 -6.61
C THR A 202 -15.31 -31.03 -6.29
N ASN A 203 -14.43 -31.89 -6.77
CA ASN A 203 -13.01 -31.82 -6.44
C ASN A 203 -12.28 -30.68 -7.15
N TYR A 204 -11.20 -30.24 -6.53
CA TYR A 204 -10.07 -29.55 -7.14
C TYR A 204 -8.96 -30.56 -7.44
N THR A 205 -8.15 -30.29 -8.47
CA THR A 205 -6.90 -30.99 -8.75
C THR A 205 -5.75 -30.06 -8.35
N GLN A 206 -5.18 -30.27 -7.17
CA GLN A 206 -4.15 -29.38 -6.62
C GLN A 206 -2.77 -29.57 -7.25
N THR A 207 -2.52 -30.78 -7.83
CA THR A 207 -1.23 -31.08 -8.43
C THR A 207 -0.96 -30.12 -9.59
N GLY A 208 0.11 -29.36 -9.47
CA GLY A 208 0.52 -28.37 -10.46
C GLY A 208 0.02 -26.97 -10.19
N ASP A 209 -0.95 -26.77 -9.29
CA ASP A 209 -1.39 -25.41 -8.95
C ASP A 209 -0.22 -24.55 -8.46
N PHE A 210 -0.22 -23.28 -8.89
CA PHE A 210 0.92 -22.39 -8.66
C PHE A 210 1.31 -22.26 -7.19
N SER A 211 0.32 -22.09 -6.29
CA SER A 211 0.59 -21.90 -4.86
C SER A 211 0.64 -23.20 -4.06
N PHE A 212 0.26 -24.33 -4.66
CA PHE A 212 0.23 -25.61 -3.95
C PHE A 212 1.63 -26.08 -3.56
N ASN A 213 1.84 -26.30 -2.26
CA ASN A 213 3.06 -26.91 -1.74
C ASN A 213 2.81 -28.40 -1.52
N ALA A 214 3.33 -29.21 -2.43
CA ALA A 214 3.10 -30.65 -2.47
C ALA A 214 4.01 -31.45 -1.54
N VAL A 215 4.94 -30.80 -0.83
CA VAL A 215 6.04 -31.49 -0.13
C VAL A 215 6.05 -31.21 1.36
N ASP A 216 5.90 -29.95 1.76
CA ASP A 216 6.10 -29.56 3.13
C ASP A 216 4.83 -29.75 3.98
N THR A 217 5.00 -30.29 5.18
CA THR A 217 3.93 -30.49 6.17
C THR A 217 4.02 -29.52 7.34
N ASN A 218 4.99 -28.59 7.28
CA ASN A 218 5.22 -27.54 8.26
C ASN A 218 5.39 -26.21 7.53
N TYR A 219 5.31 -25.10 8.27
CA TYR A 219 5.52 -23.76 7.73
C TYR A 219 6.93 -23.59 7.14
N VAL A 220 7.00 -23.34 5.84
CA VAL A 220 8.22 -22.96 5.12
C VAL A 220 8.00 -21.67 4.38
N ASP A 221 9.05 -20.92 4.12
CA ASP A 221 9.00 -19.73 3.29
C ASP A 221 8.50 -20.11 1.89
N TRP A 222 7.34 -19.55 1.48
CA TRP A 222 6.70 -19.95 0.23
C TRP A 222 6.43 -18.75 -0.67
N SER A 223 7.35 -18.48 -1.59
CA SER A 223 7.29 -17.30 -2.48
C SER A 223 6.14 -17.36 -3.49
N LYS A 224 5.55 -18.54 -3.74
CA LYS A 224 4.38 -18.69 -4.60
C LYS A 224 3.05 -18.31 -3.92
N THR A 225 3.12 -17.76 -2.74
CA THR A 225 1.99 -17.16 -2.03
C THR A 225 2.34 -15.70 -1.75
N PRO A 226 2.10 -14.79 -2.73
CA PRO A 226 2.49 -13.40 -2.59
C PRO A 226 1.66 -12.67 -1.54
N ALA A 227 2.30 -11.71 -0.87
CA ALA A 227 1.67 -10.78 0.06
C ALA A 227 1.82 -9.33 -0.40
N TYR A 228 0.79 -8.55 -0.11
CA TYR A 228 0.67 -7.15 -0.49
C TYR A 228 0.38 -6.30 0.75
N VAL A 229 0.85 -5.07 0.74
CA VAL A 229 0.47 -4.03 1.71
C VAL A 229 0.02 -2.80 0.91
N SER A 230 -1.19 -2.33 1.17
CA SER A 230 -1.81 -1.19 0.44
C SER A 230 -1.71 -1.37 -1.09
N GLY A 231 -1.90 -2.60 -1.57
CA GLY A 231 -1.86 -2.96 -2.99
C GLY A 231 -0.46 -3.17 -3.59
N ASN A 232 0.62 -2.90 -2.86
CA ASN A 232 1.98 -3.11 -3.32
C ASN A 232 2.46 -4.52 -2.97
N LEU A 233 3.04 -5.23 -3.94
CA LEU A 233 3.65 -6.54 -3.73
C LEU A 233 4.90 -6.40 -2.83
N ILE A 234 4.87 -7.05 -1.68
CA ILE A 234 5.93 -6.99 -0.66
C ILE A 234 6.70 -8.32 -0.55
N TRP A 235 6.03 -9.43 -0.82
CA TRP A 235 6.60 -10.77 -0.72
C TRP A 235 6.14 -11.65 -1.88
N GLY A 236 7.03 -12.53 -2.31
CA GLY A 236 6.72 -13.58 -3.27
C GLY A 236 6.59 -13.11 -4.71
N SER A 237 5.95 -13.92 -5.54
CA SER A 237 5.72 -13.67 -6.96
C SER A 237 4.34 -14.16 -7.40
N GLU A 238 3.80 -13.50 -8.42
CA GLU A 238 2.59 -13.94 -9.10
C GLU A 238 2.92 -14.96 -10.21
N PRO A 239 1.95 -15.79 -10.66
CA PRO A 239 2.15 -16.66 -11.82
C PRO A 239 2.36 -15.83 -13.11
N ASN A 240 3.24 -16.32 -13.99
CA ASN A 240 3.58 -15.69 -15.26
C ASN A 240 2.48 -15.90 -16.33
#